data_c8cd37e8671dee4eb18bf66f4111c03d
#
_entry.id   c8cd37e8671dee4eb18bf66f4111c03d
#
_cell.length_a   1.000
_cell.length_b   1.000
_cell.length_c   1.000
_cell.angle_alpha   90.00
_cell.angle_beta   90.00
_cell.angle_gamma   90.00
#
_symmetry.space_group_name_H-M   'P 1'
#
loop_
_entity.id
_entity.type
_entity.pdbx_description
1 polymer ?
#
loop_
_entity_poly.entity_id
_entity_poly.type
_entity_poly.pdbx_seq_one_letter_code
_entity_poly.pdbx_strand_id
1 'polypeptide(L)'
;MHLPKSFLIAEMPLFDTLDVSEVNEVEKLMVYRDLQRGSVIYKQGSCGKSVCFVVEGELSVVHRGNEEDVQIATVQRGEAVGELAIIDGLTRSADVIAATDSSVLILKQVDFDQLVEDKPEIGVKVLRSLAKAMSLTLRDRSETLAKLLHV
;
A
#
# COMPACT_ATOMS: atom_id res chain seq x y z
N MET A 1 23.00 1.50 -8.75
CA MET A 1 22.39 0.42 -9.55
C MET A 1 20.98 0.16 -9.07
N HIS A 2 20.02 0.37 -9.94
CA HIS A 2 18.61 0.11 -9.59
C HIS A 2 18.27 -1.34 -9.87
N LEU A 3 17.68 -2.01 -8.88
CA LEU A 3 17.12 -3.34 -9.09
C LEU A 3 15.93 -3.24 -10.06
N PRO A 4 15.71 -4.23 -10.93
CA PRO A 4 14.51 -4.27 -11.75
C PRO A 4 13.25 -4.20 -10.89
N LYS A 5 12.23 -3.50 -11.36
CA LYS A 5 10.96 -3.37 -10.63
C LYS A 5 10.37 -4.73 -10.27
N SER A 6 10.52 -5.71 -11.16
CA SER A 6 10.02 -7.07 -10.93
C SER A 6 10.59 -7.71 -9.67
N PHE A 7 11.87 -7.49 -9.38
CA PHE A 7 12.48 -7.99 -8.15
C PHE A 7 11.85 -7.37 -6.90
N LEU A 8 11.61 -6.07 -6.95
CA LEU A 8 11.01 -5.35 -5.83
C LEU A 8 9.56 -5.80 -5.60
N ILE A 9 8.81 -5.96 -6.68
CA ILE A 9 7.41 -6.40 -6.62
C ILE A 9 7.33 -7.82 -6.05
N ALA A 10 8.19 -8.72 -6.49
CA ALA A 10 8.18 -10.11 -6.04
C ALA A 10 8.44 -10.26 -4.52
N GLU A 11 9.17 -9.31 -3.93
CA GLU A 11 9.44 -9.32 -2.49
C GLU A 11 8.32 -8.72 -1.65
N MET A 12 7.38 -7.98 -2.25
CA MET A 12 6.28 -7.35 -1.53
C MET A 12 5.27 -8.40 -1.06
N PRO A 13 4.80 -8.32 0.21
CA PRO A 13 3.86 -9.31 0.74
C PRO A 13 2.61 -9.52 -0.09
N LEU A 14 2.12 -8.47 -0.76
CA LEU A 14 0.92 -8.53 -1.58
C LEU A 14 1.11 -9.40 -2.84
N PHE A 15 2.34 -9.54 -3.32
CA PHE A 15 2.68 -10.19 -4.57
C PHE A 15 3.60 -11.40 -4.42
N ASP A 16 3.89 -11.82 -3.19
CA ASP A 16 4.88 -12.87 -2.91
C ASP A 16 4.44 -14.28 -3.34
N THR A 17 3.16 -14.48 -3.65
CA THR A 17 2.64 -15.75 -4.15
C THR A 17 2.62 -15.84 -5.68
N LEU A 18 3.00 -14.75 -6.37
CA LEU A 18 3.01 -14.69 -7.83
C LEU A 18 4.28 -15.32 -8.39
N ASP A 19 4.16 -16.01 -9.53
CA ASP A 19 5.33 -16.45 -10.28
C ASP A 19 5.92 -15.28 -11.12
N VAL A 20 7.05 -15.53 -11.77
CA VAL A 20 7.77 -14.50 -12.54
C VAL A 20 6.90 -13.89 -13.64
N SER A 21 6.14 -14.71 -14.34
CA SER A 21 5.25 -14.26 -15.42
C SER A 21 4.14 -13.36 -14.88
N GLU A 22 3.57 -13.74 -13.74
CA GLU A 22 2.51 -12.98 -13.08
C GLU A 22 3.03 -11.64 -12.52
N VAL A 23 4.22 -11.64 -11.95
CA VAL A 23 4.87 -10.40 -11.48
C VAL A 23 5.09 -9.44 -12.66
N ASN A 24 5.50 -9.94 -13.81
CA ASN A 24 5.69 -9.12 -15.01
C ASN A 24 4.39 -8.48 -15.48
N GLU A 25 3.27 -9.18 -15.37
CA GLU A 25 1.96 -8.63 -15.71
C GLU A 25 1.57 -7.47 -14.76
N VAL A 26 1.84 -7.62 -13.47
CA VAL A 26 1.58 -6.57 -12.48
C VAL A 26 2.49 -5.37 -12.71
N GLU A 27 3.76 -5.61 -12.99
CA GLU A 27 4.75 -4.55 -13.24
C GLU A 27 4.31 -3.60 -14.36
N LYS A 28 3.71 -4.13 -15.43
CA LYS A 28 3.24 -3.33 -16.56
C LYS A 28 2.18 -2.30 -16.15
N LEU A 29 1.47 -2.54 -15.07
CA LEU A 29 0.39 -1.67 -14.59
C LEU A 29 0.88 -0.63 -13.61
N MET A 30 2.05 -0.82 -13.02
CA MET A 30 2.57 0.07 -12.01
C MET A 30 3.29 1.28 -12.59
N VAL A 31 3.06 2.44 -11.96
CA VAL A 31 3.72 3.69 -12.31
C VAL A 31 4.79 3.99 -11.29
N TYR A 32 6.04 4.13 -11.75
CA TYR A 32 7.15 4.55 -10.91
C TYR A 32 7.15 6.07 -10.76
N ARG A 33 7.39 6.55 -9.54
CA ARG A 33 7.44 8.00 -9.28
C ARG A 33 8.50 8.31 -8.23
N ASP A 34 9.32 9.33 -8.51
CA ASP A 34 10.23 9.93 -7.54
C ASP A 34 9.52 11.04 -6.79
N LEU A 35 9.77 11.13 -5.49
CA LEU A 35 9.14 12.09 -4.60
C LEU A 35 10.22 12.85 -3.83
N GLN A 36 10.14 14.16 -3.82
CA GLN A 36 10.96 14.97 -2.96
C GLN A 36 10.40 14.97 -1.54
N ARG A 37 11.29 15.06 -0.56
CA ARG A 37 10.93 15.22 0.84
C ARG A 37 9.87 16.32 0.99
N GLY A 38 8.81 16.04 1.72
CA GLY A 38 7.70 16.96 1.95
C GLY A 38 6.57 16.86 0.93
N SER A 39 6.76 16.13 -0.17
CA SER A 39 5.68 15.93 -1.15
C SER A 39 4.52 15.17 -0.54
N VAL A 40 3.31 15.63 -0.79
CA VAL A 40 2.08 14.95 -0.36
C VAL A 40 1.62 14.03 -1.48
N ILE A 41 1.56 12.72 -1.21
CA ILE A 41 1.12 11.70 -2.17
C ILE A 41 -0.39 11.57 -2.13
N TYR A 42 -0.94 11.46 -0.93
CA TYR A 42 -2.36 11.34 -0.69
C TYR A 42 -2.78 12.36 0.36
N LYS A 43 -3.93 12.96 0.14
CA LYS A 43 -4.52 13.93 1.05
C LYS A 43 -5.69 13.32 1.80
N GLN A 44 -5.74 13.54 3.12
CA GLN A 44 -6.87 13.15 3.95
C GLN A 44 -8.16 13.71 3.36
N GLY A 45 -9.17 12.87 3.28
CA GLY A 45 -10.48 13.23 2.71
C GLY A 45 -10.58 13.07 1.19
N SER A 46 -9.47 12.85 0.48
CA SER A 46 -9.52 12.58 -0.95
C SER A 46 -9.96 11.15 -1.24
N CYS A 47 -10.43 10.89 -2.46
CA CYS A 47 -10.85 9.54 -2.87
C CYS A 47 -9.64 8.61 -3.01
N GLY A 48 -9.75 7.41 -2.43
CA GLY A 48 -8.72 6.38 -2.52
C GLY A 48 -8.84 5.58 -3.81
N LYS A 49 -8.04 5.92 -4.83
CA LYS A 49 -8.08 5.27 -6.15
C LYS A 49 -6.79 4.56 -6.54
N SER A 50 -5.86 4.45 -5.62
CA SER A 50 -4.59 3.77 -5.87
C SER A 50 -3.95 3.30 -4.57
N VAL A 51 -3.02 2.34 -4.70
CA VAL A 51 -2.15 1.89 -3.63
C VAL A 51 -0.72 2.28 -3.99
N CYS A 52 0.04 2.68 -2.98
CA CYS A 52 1.43 3.12 -3.12
C CYS A 52 2.36 2.15 -2.39
N PHE A 53 3.40 1.71 -3.08
CA PHE A 53 4.43 0.81 -2.55
C PHE A 53 5.75 1.55 -2.49
N VAL A 54 6.43 1.50 -1.35
CA VAL A 54 7.72 2.18 -1.18
C VAL A 54 8.85 1.32 -1.76
N VAL A 55 9.58 1.87 -2.71
CA VAL A 55 10.78 1.25 -3.31
C VAL A 55 12.02 1.71 -2.56
N GLU A 56 12.09 2.98 -2.23
CA GLU A 56 13.20 3.60 -1.52
C GLU A 56 12.69 4.79 -0.73
N GLY A 57 13.28 5.02 0.44
CA GLY A 57 12.90 6.14 1.30
C GLY A 57 11.85 5.77 2.34
N GLU A 58 11.16 6.77 2.83
CA GLU A 58 10.19 6.61 3.91
C GLU A 58 9.03 7.60 3.74
N LEU A 59 7.82 7.11 3.97
CA LEU A 59 6.61 7.94 3.96
C LEU A 59 6.07 8.06 5.38
N SER A 60 5.53 9.22 5.71
CA SER A 60 4.80 9.45 6.95
C SER A 60 3.31 9.47 6.70
N VAL A 61 2.57 8.78 7.55
CA VAL A 61 1.09 8.81 7.54
C VAL A 61 0.64 9.70 8.69
N VAL A 62 -0.01 10.81 8.37
CA VAL A 62 -0.34 11.86 9.33
C VAL A 62 -1.83 12.12 9.33
N HIS A 63 -2.46 11.91 10.47
CA HIS A 63 -3.87 12.27 10.67
C HIS A 63 -3.96 13.73 11.06
N ARG A 64 -4.67 14.52 10.25
CA ARG A 64 -4.93 15.94 10.51
C ARG A 64 -6.09 16.07 11.48
N GLY A 65 -5.80 16.54 12.68
CA GLY A 65 -6.81 16.80 13.71
C GLY A 65 -7.21 18.25 13.77
N ASN A 66 -8.25 18.54 14.59
CA ASN A 66 -8.73 19.90 14.78
C ASN A 66 -7.76 20.76 15.59
N GLU A 67 -7.07 20.17 16.58
CA GLU A 67 -6.13 20.88 17.44
C GLU A 67 -4.68 20.59 17.09
N GLU A 68 -4.37 19.35 16.75
CA GLU A 68 -3.02 18.96 16.37
C GLU A 68 -3.03 17.83 15.35
N ASP A 69 -1.94 17.73 14.60
CA ASP A 69 -1.72 16.67 13.64
C ASP A 69 -0.94 15.54 14.33
N VAL A 70 -1.32 14.29 14.07
CA VAL A 70 -0.71 13.12 14.69
C VAL A 70 -0.12 12.20 13.63
N GLN A 71 1.16 11.91 13.75
CA GLN A 71 1.78 10.88 12.92
C GLN A 71 1.38 9.52 13.45
N ILE A 72 0.62 8.77 12.64
CA ILE A 72 0.06 7.47 13.05
C ILE A 72 0.86 6.27 12.56
N ALA A 73 1.71 6.46 11.54
CA ALA A 73 2.53 5.38 11.00
C ALA A 73 3.65 5.92 10.13
N THR A 74 4.64 5.07 9.87
CA THR A 74 5.63 5.26 8.82
C THR A 74 5.55 4.08 7.88
N VAL A 75 5.87 4.30 6.60
CA VAL A 75 5.87 3.28 5.57
C VAL A 75 7.26 3.23 4.97
N GLN A 76 7.90 2.08 5.06
CA GLN A 76 9.27 1.88 4.64
C GLN A 76 9.36 0.99 3.40
N ARG A 77 10.56 0.83 2.87
CA ARG A 77 10.82 0.00 1.70
C ARG A 77 10.13 -1.36 1.79
N GLY A 78 9.43 -1.73 0.74
CA GLY A 78 8.70 -2.99 0.64
C GLY A 78 7.30 -2.96 1.24
N GLU A 79 6.96 -1.89 1.97
CA GLU A 79 5.65 -1.72 2.57
C GLU A 79 4.72 -0.93 1.66
N ALA A 80 3.42 -1.06 1.89
CA ALA A 80 2.39 -0.39 1.11
C ALA A 80 1.53 0.52 1.98
N VAL A 81 0.95 1.53 1.36
CA VAL A 81 -0.05 2.39 1.99
C VAL A 81 -1.23 2.55 1.04
N GLY A 82 -2.43 2.47 1.61
CA GLY A 82 -3.67 2.64 0.88
C GLY A 82 -4.14 1.39 0.14
N GLU A 83 -3.68 0.20 0.56
CA GLU A 83 -4.03 -1.07 -0.10
C GLU A 83 -5.52 -1.38 -0.06
N LEU A 84 -6.27 -0.86 0.91
CA LEU A 84 -7.72 -1.04 0.96
C LEU A 84 -8.43 -0.30 -0.18
N ALA A 85 -7.78 0.71 -0.75
CA ALA A 85 -8.34 1.48 -1.86
C ALA A 85 -8.58 0.65 -3.12
N ILE A 86 -7.83 -0.44 -3.32
CA ILE A 86 -8.06 -1.32 -4.46
C ILE A 86 -9.32 -2.18 -4.30
N ILE A 87 -9.88 -2.25 -3.10
CA ILE A 87 -11.12 -2.97 -2.81
C ILE A 87 -12.31 -2.02 -2.83
N ASP A 88 -12.28 -0.97 -2.00
CA ASP A 88 -13.46 -0.16 -1.72
C ASP A 88 -13.41 1.26 -2.27
N GLY A 89 -12.23 1.80 -2.55
CA GLY A 89 -12.09 3.16 -3.06
C GLY A 89 -12.56 4.25 -2.11
N LEU A 90 -12.66 3.94 -0.81
CA LEU A 90 -13.11 4.91 0.19
C LEU A 90 -12.12 6.06 0.36
N THR A 91 -12.57 7.13 1.00
CA THR A 91 -11.74 8.32 1.23
C THR A 91 -10.54 8.00 2.11
N ARG A 92 -9.45 8.71 1.87
CA ARG A 92 -8.22 8.60 2.67
C ARG A 92 -8.46 9.10 4.08
N SER A 93 -8.05 8.32 5.08
CA SER A 93 -8.19 8.67 6.49
C SER A 93 -7.07 9.54 7.03
N ALA A 94 -6.01 9.73 6.25
CA ALA A 94 -4.83 10.48 6.66
C ALA A 94 -4.08 11.01 5.43
N ASP A 95 -3.20 12.00 5.66
CA ASP A 95 -2.23 12.44 4.65
C ASP A 95 -1.08 11.45 4.59
N VAL A 96 -0.54 11.23 3.40
CA VAL A 96 0.69 10.45 3.19
C VAL A 96 1.72 11.39 2.56
N ILE A 97 2.83 11.56 3.26
CA ILE A 97 3.85 12.57 2.94
C ILE A 97 5.21 11.89 2.85
N ALA A 98 6.04 12.28 1.89
CA ALA A 98 7.41 11.81 1.81
C ALA A 98 8.23 12.40 2.97
N ALA A 99 8.64 11.57 3.92
CA ALA A 99 9.48 11.99 5.05
C ALA A 99 10.92 12.22 4.63
N THR A 100 11.36 11.52 3.59
CA THR A 100 12.66 11.66 2.93
C THR A 100 12.43 11.71 1.43
N ASP A 101 13.47 12.02 0.65
CA ASP A 101 13.42 11.78 -0.79
C ASP A 101 13.16 10.31 -1.01
N SER A 102 12.14 9.98 -1.77
CA SER A 102 11.61 8.63 -1.87
C SER A 102 11.30 8.26 -3.32
N SER A 103 11.19 6.96 -3.56
CA SER A 103 10.72 6.41 -4.84
C SER A 103 9.62 5.41 -4.54
N VAL A 104 8.55 5.45 -5.32
CA VAL A 104 7.37 4.62 -5.11
C VAL A 104 6.88 3.99 -6.39
N LEU A 105 6.15 2.89 -6.25
CA LEU A 105 5.36 2.28 -7.31
C LEU A 105 3.89 2.49 -6.97
N ILE A 106 3.10 2.91 -7.94
CA ILE A 106 1.67 3.18 -7.76
C ILE A 106 0.86 2.25 -8.64
N LEU A 107 -0.09 1.55 -8.04
CA LEU A 107 -1.06 0.70 -8.73
C LEU A 107 -2.44 1.35 -8.60
N LYS A 108 -3.04 1.72 -9.72
CA LYS A 108 -4.37 2.32 -9.73
C LYS A 108 -5.45 1.25 -9.60
N GLN A 109 -6.52 1.58 -8.90
CA GLN A 109 -7.69 0.68 -8.73
C GLN A 109 -8.24 0.23 -10.08
N VAL A 110 -8.39 1.16 -11.03
CA VAL A 110 -8.93 0.85 -12.35
C VAL A 110 -8.07 -0.19 -13.09
N ASP A 111 -6.76 -0.11 -12.95
CA ASP A 111 -5.83 -1.06 -13.57
C ASP A 111 -5.88 -2.42 -12.87
N PHE A 112 -6.02 -2.43 -11.57
CA PHE A 112 -6.19 -3.67 -10.81
C PHE A 112 -7.52 -4.36 -11.16
N ASP A 113 -8.61 -3.60 -11.26
CA ASP A 113 -9.91 -4.15 -11.65
C ASP A 113 -9.85 -4.79 -13.04
N GLN A 114 -9.15 -4.13 -13.97
CA GLN A 114 -8.96 -4.69 -15.32
C GLN A 114 -8.13 -5.98 -15.29
N LEU A 115 -7.11 -6.02 -14.43
CA LEU A 115 -6.29 -7.22 -14.25
C LEU A 115 -7.12 -8.40 -13.73
N VAL A 116 -8.02 -8.14 -12.78
CA VAL A 116 -8.91 -9.16 -12.22
C VAL A 116 -9.82 -9.73 -13.30
N GLU A 117 -10.31 -8.91 -14.21
CA GLU A 117 -11.15 -9.36 -15.33
C GLU A 117 -10.34 -10.17 -16.36
N ASP A 118 -9.17 -9.66 -16.74
CA ASP A 118 -8.35 -10.26 -17.79
C ASP A 118 -7.57 -11.50 -17.32
N LYS A 119 -7.10 -11.47 -16.07
CA LYS A 119 -6.29 -12.54 -15.47
C LYS A 119 -6.73 -12.82 -14.03
N PRO A 120 -7.91 -13.46 -13.88
CA PRO A 120 -8.48 -13.69 -12.54
C PRO A 120 -7.58 -14.51 -11.62
N GLU A 121 -6.73 -15.38 -12.14
CA GLU A 121 -5.78 -16.15 -11.33
C GLU A 121 -4.78 -15.26 -10.60
N ILE A 122 -4.35 -14.15 -11.20
CA ILE A 122 -3.48 -13.17 -10.56
C ILE A 122 -4.27 -12.38 -9.52
N GLY A 123 -5.47 -11.92 -9.89
CA GLY A 123 -6.36 -11.17 -9.00
C GLY A 123 -6.68 -11.94 -7.74
N VAL A 124 -6.96 -13.24 -7.85
CA VAL A 124 -7.25 -14.10 -6.69
C VAL A 124 -6.05 -14.20 -5.76
N LYS A 125 -4.85 -14.37 -6.29
CA LYS A 125 -3.63 -14.44 -5.46
C LYS A 125 -3.39 -13.15 -4.70
N VAL A 126 -3.51 -12.01 -5.38
CA VAL A 126 -3.34 -10.69 -4.76
C VAL A 126 -4.38 -10.45 -3.68
N LEU A 127 -5.65 -10.71 -3.97
CA LEU A 127 -6.73 -10.52 -3.01
C LEU A 127 -6.60 -11.45 -1.80
N ARG A 128 -6.13 -12.69 -1.98
CA ARG A 128 -5.87 -13.61 -0.88
C ARG A 128 -4.74 -13.10 0.02
N SER A 129 -3.66 -12.61 -0.56
CA SER A 129 -2.56 -12.04 0.20
C SER A 129 -3.01 -10.81 0.98
N LEU A 130 -3.83 -9.96 0.39
CA LEU A 130 -4.39 -8.80 1.06
C LEU A 130 -5.32 -9.21 2.21
N ALA A 131 -6.19 -10.17 1.97
CA ALA A 131 -7.11 -10.68 2.99
C ALA A 131 -6.35 -11.29 4.18
N LYS A 132 -5.26 -12.01 3.90
CA LYS A 132 -4.39 -12.57 4.93
C LYS A 132 -3.74 -11.47 5.78
N ALA A 133 -3.21 -10.44 5.14
CA ALA A 133 -2.61 -9.31 5.84
C ALA A 133 -3.62 -8.60 6.74
N MET A 134 -4.84 -8.39 6.23
CA MET A 134 -5.93 -7.81 7.01
C MET A 134 -6.34 -8.68 8.19
N SER A 135 -6.41 -9.99 7.98
CA SER A 135 -6.74 -10.95 9.04
C SER A 135 -5.73 -10.91 10.18
N LEU A 136 -4.44 -10.88 9.85
CA LEU A 136 -3.37 -10.79 10.85
C LEU A 136 -3.45 -9.47 11.62
N THR A 137 -3.70 -8.36 10.94
CA THR A 137 -3.85 -7.06 11.57
C THR A 137 -5.04 -7.02 12.53
N LEU A 138 -6.19 -7.60 12.13
CA LEU A 138 -7.38 -7.67 12.98
C LEU A 138 -7.14 -8.51 14.23
N ARG A 139 -6.49 -9.65 14.11
CA ARG A 139 -6.15 -10.53 15.24
C ARG A 139 -5.22 -9.82 16.22
N ASP A 140 -4.19 -9.15 15.71
CA ASP A 140 -3.24 -8.40 16.53
C ASP A 140 -3.94 -7.28 17.31
N ARG A 141 -4.79 -6.50 16.64
CA ARG A 141 -5.56 -5.42 17.29
C ARG A 141 -6.56 -5.96 18.30
N SER A 142 -7.19 -7.09 18.03
CA SER A 142 -8.12 -7.74 18.95
C SER A 142 -7.40 -8.20 20.21
N GLU A 143 -6.21 -8.78 20.10
CA GLU A 143 -5.39 -9.18 21.24
C GLU A 143 -4.98 -7.97 22.07
N THR A 144 -4.54 -6.90 21.43
CA THR A 144 -4.15 -5.67 22.10
C THR A 144 -5.33 -5.08 22.87
N LEU A 145 -6.51 -5.04 22.25
CA LEU A 145 -7.74 -4.55 22.90
C LEU A 145 -8.11 -5.41 24.10
N ALA A 146 -8.04 -6.73 23.95
CA ALA A 146 -8.35 -7.67 25.04
C ALA A 146 -7.41 -7.46 26.23
N LYS A 147 -6.12 -7.27 25.99
CA LYS A 147 -5.13 -6.97 27.05
C LYS A 147 -5.46 -5.67 27.77
N LEU A 148 -5.86 -4.63 27.03
CA LEU A 148 -6.24 -3.35 27.63
C LEU A 148 -7.52 -3.43 28.49
N LEU A 149 -8.47 -4.27 28.07
CA LEU A 149 -9.74 -4.44 28.78
C LEU A 149 -9.62 -5.33 30.02
N HIS A 150 -8.61 -6.17 30.11
CA HIS A 150 -8.39 -7.10 31.22
C HIS A 150 -7.38 -6.60 32.25
N VAL A 151 -6.92 -5.39 32.11
CA VAL A 151 -5.97 -4.78 33.05
C VAL A 151 -6.62 -4.43 34.37
#